data_c47a1ee66feffd536a1ff064448f9ef4
#
_entry.id   c47a1ee66feffd536a1ff064448f9ef4
#
_cell.length_a   1.000
_cell.length_b   1.000
_cell.length_c   1.000
_cell.angle_alpha   90.00
_cell.angle_beta   90.00
_cell.angle_gamma   90.00
#
_symmetry.space_group_name_H-M   'P 1'
#
loop_
_entity.id
_entity.type
_entity.pdbx_description
1 polymer ?
#
loop_
_entity_poly.entity_id
_entity_poly.type
_entity_poly.pdbx_seq_one_letter_code
_entity_poly.pdbx_strand_id
1 'polypeptide(L)'
;MSMDSDFSHTNATKDLPKFSPTIGKGIVNITIGDMTFRTRIAGFNGDSSKEVVILLHGFPVTSAMWVDLIGPLEEAGYRVVAFDQRGYSPLARPETIYSYQISEITKDIFAVADVIGAEEFHLIGHDWGSVVGWSAVLSNPSRITSWTALSFPHPAAFGAALLDDQDQQERSSYVAFFQTPWLPETVFSFNNFSVLKALLAGMSDEKMKEYINVFSEPGALTSALNWYRALRDDLLFELEGVESLEVKTPTLFLWGNQDQSVGRVAVDGMAEFIEGPYTNIELEAGHWLFVDQPEKVTNEILIHLEQ
;
A
#
# COMPACT_ATOMS: atom_id res chain seq x y z
N MET A 1 2.42 -19.87 -8.33
CA MET A 1 2.79 -19.30 -9.63
C MET A 1 4.18 -18.70 -9.51
N SER A 2 5.08 -18.92 -10.49
CA SER A 2 6.38 -18.24 -10.50
C SER A 2 6.16 -16.77 -10.81
N MET A 3 6.90 -15.88 -10.14
CA MET A 3 6.91 -14.46 -10.51
C MET A 3 7.13 -14.30 -12.01
N ASP A 4 6.40 -13.39 -12.64
CA ASP A 4 6.65 -12.99 -14.03
C ASP A 4 8.12 -12.57 -14.17
N SER A 5 8.84 -13.12 -15.17
CA SER A 5 10.27 -12.88 -15.36
C SER A 5 10.65 -11.41 -15.44
N ASP A 6 9.73 -10.55 -15.91
CA ASP A 6 9.92 -9.11 -16.04
C ASP A 6 10.01 -8.40 -14.68
N PHE A 7 9.53 -9.03 -13.60
CA PHE A 7 9.54 -8.48 -12.24
C PHE A 7 10.50 -9.22 -11.29
N SER A 8 11.29 -10.17 -11.77
CA SER A 8 12.13 -11.04 -10.95
C SER A 8 13.53 -10.50 -10.60
N HIS A 9 13.80 -9.22 -10.84
CA HIS A 9 15.14 -8.66 -10.63
C HIS A 9 15.42 -8.29 -9.17
N THR A 10 16.44 -8.96 -8.61
CA THR A 10 17.06 -8.65 -7.32
C THR A 10 18.17 -7.58 -7.42
N ASN A 11 18.26 -6.87 -8.55
CA ASN A 11 19.33 -5.92 -8.80
C ASN A 11 19.22 -4.67 -7.92
N ALA A 12 20.36 -4.15 -7.53
CA ALA A 12 20.46 -2.89 -6.79
C ALA A 12 19.70 -1.80 -7.55
N THR A 13 18.87 -1.04 -6.85
CA THR A 13 18.03 0.05 -7.42
C THR A 13 18.83 1.02 -8.30
N LYS A 14 20.14 1.17 -8.06
CA LYS A 14 21.03 2.05 -8.83
C LYS A 14 21.17 1.68 -10.30
N ASP A 15 21.01 0.40 -10.63
CA ASP A 15 21.23 -0.13 -11.99
C ASP A 15 19.94 -0.27 -12.79
N LEU A 16 18.79 0.08 -12.21
CA LEU A 16 17.49 0.02 -12.88
C LEU A 16 17.36 1.15 -13.91
N PRO A 17 16.69 0.90 -15.04
CA PRO A 17 16.39 1.94 -16.02
C PRO A 17 15.52 3.03 -15.40
N LYS A 18 15.66 4.26 -15.89
CA LYS A 18 14.74 5.34 -15.56
C LYS A 18 13.42 5.13 -16.27
N PHE A 19 12.35 5.56 -15.63
CA PHE A 19 11.02 5.53 -16.24
C PHE A 19 11.00 6.27 -17.59
N SER A 20 10.28 5.70 -18.53
CA SER A 20 9.93 6.30 -19.83
C SER A 20 8.52 5.84 -20.23
N PRO A 21 7.68 6.70 -20.85
CA PRO A 21 6.33 6.34 -21.29
C PRO A 21 6.26 5.20 -22.32
N THR A 22 7.38 4.81 -22.90
CA THR A 22 7.49 3.77 -23.93
C THR A 22 8.27 2.55 -23.48
N ILE A 23 8.60 2.46 -22.17
CA ILE A 23 9.46 1.37 -21.66
C ILE A 23 8.73 0.01 -21.56
N GLY A 24 7.40 0.02 -21.68
CA GLY A 24 6.58 -1.18 -21.69
C GLY A 24 6.28 -1.71 -20.30
N LYS A 25 6.93 -2.80 -19.90
CA LYS A 25 6.77 -3.52 -18.65
C LYS A 25 8.13 -3.78 -17.99
N GLY A 26 8.17 -3.75 -16.67
CA GLY A 26 9.38 -4.09 -15.91
C GLY A 26 9.55 -3.29 -14.63
N ILE A 27 10.76 -3.31 -14.08
CA ILE A 27 11.13 -2.54 -12.89
C ILE A 27 11.98 -1.34 -13.33
N VAL A 28 11.58 -0.15 -12.89
CA VAL A 28 12.22 1.12 -13.25
C VAL A 28 12.45 1.98 -12.02
N ASN A 29 13.24 3.03 -12.19
CA ASN A 29 13.43 4.09 -11.22
C ASN A 29 12.58 5.32 -11.58
N ILE A 30 11.78 5.80 -10.62
CA ILE A 30 11.11 7.10 -10.65
C ILE A 30 11.78 7.99 -9.61
N THR A 31 12.37 9.12 -10.06
CA THR A 31 13.06 10.07 -9.19
C THR A 31 12.20 11.29 -8.93
N ILE A 32 12.03 11.64 -7.66
CA ILE A 32 11.24 12.77 -7.17
C ILE A 32 12.08 13.51 -6.14
N GLY A 33 12.55 14.71 -6.47
CA GLY A 33 13.50 15.42 -5.62
C GLY A 33 14.76 14.59 -5.37
N ASP A 34 15.08 14.38 -4.11
CA ASP A 34 16.28 13.61 -3.68
C ASP A 34 15.97 12.10 -3.50
N MET A 35 14.73 11.68 -3.68
CA MET A 35 14.31 10.28 -3.53
C MET A 35 14.15 9.59 -4.89
N THR A 36 14.48 8.29 -4.91
CA THR A 36 14.26 7.45 -6.09
C THR A 36 13.50 6.21 -5.68
N PHE A 37 12.35 6.01 -6.28
CA PHE A 37 11.42 4.93 -6.00
C PHE A 37 11.63 3.79 -7.00
N ARG A 38 11.92 2.60 -6.49
CA ARG A 38 11.90 1.36 -7.28
C ARG A 38 10.44 1.03 -7.60
N THR A 39 10.12 0.97 -8.89
CA THR A 39 8.73 0.94 -9.34
C THR A 39 8.52 -0.16 -10.36
N ARG A 40 7.52 -1.01 -10.15
CA ARG A 40 6.99 -1.94 -11.15
C ARG A 40 5.98 -1.24 -12.01
N ILE A 41 6.12 -1.37 -13.30
CA ILE A 41 5.21 -0.79 -14.30
C ILE A 41 4.79 -1.83 -15.34
N ALA A 42 3.58 -1.65 -15.89
CA ALA A 42 3.08 -2.38 -17.04
C ALA A 42 2.17 -1.51 -17.90
N GLY A 43 2.02 -1.82 -19.18
CA GLY A 43 1.13 -1.10 -20.09
C GLY A 43 1.68 0.23 -20.63
N PHE A 44 2.95 0.57 -20.38
CA PHE A 44 3.58 1.81 -20.86
C PHE A 44 4.19 1.65 -22.25
N ASN A 45 3.35 1.59 -23.25
CA ASN A 45 3.71 1.40 -24.67
C ASN A 45 3.60 2.67 -25.54
N GLY A 46 3.57 3.84 -24.89
CA GLY A 46 3.43 5.15 -25.55
C GLY A 46 1.97 5.63 -25.74
N ASP A 47 1.00 4.78 -25.43
CA ASP A 47 -0.43 5.18 -25.45
C ASP A 47 -0.80 5.85 -24.11
N SER A 48 -0.86 7.17 -24.13
CA SER A 48 -1.23 7.97 -22.96
C SER A 48 -2.75 8.05 -22.72
N SER A 49 -3.57 7.55 -23.63
CA SER A 49 -5.04 7.57 -23.47
C SER A 49 -5.56 6.51 -22.52
N LYS A 50 -4.76 5.49 -22.23
CA LYS A 50 -5.11 4.45 -21.25
C LYS A 50 -5.09 5.00 -19.83
N GLU A 51 -6.08 4.60 -19.04
CA GLU A 51 -6.17 4.95 -17.63
C GLU A 51 -5.04 4.34 -16.81
N VAL A 52 -4.75 4.97 -15.68
CA VAL A 52 -3.66 4.55 -14.79
C VAL A 52 -4.23 3.96 -13.51
N VAL A 53 -3.65 2.85 -13.07
CA VAL A 53 -3.87 2.26 -11.75
C VAL A 53 -2.59 2.35 -10.94
N ILE A 54 -2.64 3.00 -9.76
CA ILE A 54 -1.53 3.07 -8.81
C ILE A 54 -1.80 2.13 -7.65
N LEU A 55 -0.81 1.30 -7.30
CA LEU A 55 -0.91 0.25 -6.30
C LEU A 55 0.02 0.56 -5.11
N LEU A 56 -0.55 0.62 -3.90
CA LEU A 56 0.14 0.97 -2.66
C LEU A 56 0.21 -0.24 -1.73
N HIS A 57 1.41 -0.72 -1.45
CA HIS A 57 1.64 -1.82 -0.52
C HIS A 57 1.63 -1.37 0.94
N GLY A 58 1.59 -2.31 1.87
CA GLY A 58 1.70 -2.07 3.31
C GLY A 58 2.99 -2.62 3.94
N PHE A 59 2.95 -2.80 5.26
CA PHE A 59 4.03 -3.39 6.05
C PHE A 59 3.72 -4.87 6.36
N PRO A 60 4.67 -5.78 6.30
CA PRO A 60 6.07 -5.64 5.89
C PRO A 60 6.33 -6.23 4.50
N VAL A 61 5.73 -5.68 3.50
CA VAL A 61 5.87 -6.12 2.10
C VAL A 61 6.39 -4.98 1.21
N THR A 62 6.59 -5.27 -0.07
CA THR A 62 6.99 -4.29 -1.09
C THR A 62 6.00 -4.30 -2.25
N SER A 63 6.24 -3.51 -3.29
CA SER A 63 5.46 -3.56 -4.53
C SER A 63 5.38 -4.96 -5.17
N ALA A 64 6.25 -5.89 -4.76
CA ALA A 64 6.19 -7.29 -5.21
C ALA A 64 4.89 -8.02 -4.80
N MET A 65 4.18 -7.54 -3.78
CA MET A 65 2.88 -8.12 -3.43
C MET A 65 1.89 -8.07 -4.60
N TRP A 66 2.01 -7.07 -5.46
CA TRP A 66 1.10 -6.76 -6.56
C TRP A 66 1.37 -7.50 -7.87
N VAL A 67 2.45 -8.29 -7.95
CA VAL A 67 2.90 -8.92 -9.22
C VAL A 67 1.78 -9.75 -9.86
N ASP A 68 0.98 -10.46 -9.07
CA ASP A 68 -0.12 -11.29 -9.58
C ASP A 68 -1.33 -10.47 -10.04
N LEU A 69 -1.46 -9.21 -9.60
CA LEU A 69 -2.53 -8.29 -10.02
C LEU A 69 -2.13 -7.45 -11.25
N ILE A 70 -0.84 -7.13 -11.40
CA ILE A 70 -0.34 -6.26 -12.47
C ILE A 70 -0.69 -6.84 -13.85
N GLY A 71 -0.51 -8.15 -14.07
CA GLY A 71 -0.84 -8.80 -15.34
C GLY A 71 -2.32 -8.66 -15.73
N PRO A 72 -3.26 -9.08 -14.89
CA PRO A 72 -4.70 -8.88 -15.12
C PRO A 72 -5.11 -7.44 -15.40
N LEU A 73 -4.54 -6.46 -14.70
CA LEU A 73 -4.81 -5.03 -14.95
C LEU A 73 -4.26 -4.57 -16.30
N GLU A 74 -3.05 -5.01 -16.68
CA GLU A 74 -2.47 -4.72 -17.99
C GLU A 74 -3.31 -5.33 -19.12
N GLU A 75 -3.78 -6.57 -18.96
CA GLU A 75 -4.66 -7.27 -19.91
C GLU A 75 -6.03 -6.58 -20.04
N ALA A 76 -6.54 -6.00 -18.96
CA ALA A 76 -7.75 -5.17 -18.97
C ALA A 76 -7.54 -3.79 -19.64
N GLY A 77 -6.30 -3.44 -20.00
CA GLY A 77 -5.99 -2.24 -20.77
C GLY A 77 -5.42 -1.08 -19.97
N TYR A 78 -5.20 -1.23 -18.67
CA TYR A 78 -4.65 -0.17 -17.81
C TYR A 78 -3.13 -0.01 -17.95
N ARG A 79 -2.65 1.20 -17.63
CA ARG A 79 -1.24 1.44 -17.28
C ARG A 79 -1.11 1.24 -15.76
N VAL A 80 -0.25 0.35 -15.35
CA VAL A 80 -0.14 -0.07 -13.93
C VAL A 80 1.17 0.40 -13.34
N VAL A 81 1.11 0.95 -12.14
CA VAL A 81 2.26 1.43 -11.37
C VAL A 81 2.19 0.92 -9.93
N ALA A 82 3.18 0.15 -9.52
CA ALA A 82 3.35 -0.32 -8.15
C ALA A 82 4.76 0.06 -7.67
N PHE A 83 4.88 1.07 -6.83
CA PHE A 83 6.20 1.51 -6.35
C PHE A 83 6.47 1.04 -4.92
N ASP A 84 7.72 0.75 -4.64
CA ASP A 84 8.16 0.57 -3.25
C ASP A 84 8.11 1.93 -2.59
N GLN A 85 7.20 2.10 -1.64
CA GLN A 85 6.93 3.37 -1.01
C GLN A 85 8.12 3.87 -0.19
N ARG A 86 8.05 5.13 0.29
CA ARG A 86 9.05 5.76 1.14
C ARG A 86 9.42 4.86 2.33
N GLY A 87 10.73 4.66 2.56
CA GLY A 87 11.24 3.75 3.57
C GLY A 87 11.55 2.34 3.06
N TYR A 88 10.84 1.88 2.03
CA TYR A 88 11.04 0.56 1.43
C TYR A 88 11.98 0.62 0.23
N SER A 89 11.79 1.62 -0.64
CA SER A 89 12.72 1.83 -1.75
C SER A 89 14.11 2.22 -1.24
N PRO A 90 15.21 1.56 -1.67
CA PRO A 90 16.54 1.77 -1.12
C PRO A 90 17.08 3.20 -1.22
N LEU A 91 16.61 3.96 -2.22
CA LEU A 91 17.00 5.37 -2.44
C LEU A 91 15.89 6.36 -2.04
N ALA A 92 14.93 5.94 -1.21
CA ALA A 92 13.87 6.78 -0.66
C ALA A 92 13.69 6.50 0.84
N ARG A 93 14.78 6.60 1.60
CA ARG A 93 14.84 6.35 3.07
C ARG A 93 15.36 7.59 3.80
N PRO A 94 14.54 8.65 3.95
CA PRO A 94 14.94 9.82 4.71
C PRO A 94 15.21 9.45 6.18
N GLU A 95 16.13 10.19 6.82
CA GLU A 95 16.58 9.86 8.17
C GLU A 95 15.60 10.30 9.26
N THR A 96 14.81 11.34 9.02
CA THR A 96 13.93 11.92 10.04
C THR A 96 12.60 11.19 10.12
N ILE A 97 12.11 10.90 11.32
CA ILE A 97 10.78 10.29 11.55
C ILE A 97 9.68 11.18 10.95
N TYR A 98 9.81 12.51 11.04
CA TYR A 98 8.86 13.47 10.46
C TYR A 98 8.59 13.21 8.96
N SER A 99 9.61 12.79 8.22
CA SER A 99 9.46 12.46 6.79
C SER A 99 8.52 11.29 6.51
N TYR A 100 8.10 10.55 7.53
CA TYR A 100 7.19 9.40 7.44
C TYR A 100 5.78 9.72 7.93
N GLN A 101 5.43 10.99 8.14
CA GLN A 101 4.05 11.39 8.39
C GLN A 101 3.17 11.05 7.19
N ILE A 102 1.91 10.70 7.45
CA ILE A 102 0.95 10.28 6.41
C ILE A 102 0.85 11.34 5.32
N SER A 103 0.79 12.62 5.68
CA SER A 103 0.75 13.73 4.73
C SER A 103 1.96 13.78 3.81
N GLU A 104 3.17 13.47 4.32
CA GLU A 104 4.38 13.44 3.51
C GLU A 104 4.42 12.23 2.55
N ILE A 105 3.96 11.07 3.01
CA ILE A 105 3.90 9.86 2.18
C ILE A 105 2.81 10.01 1.11
N THR A 106 1.69 10.64 1.45
CA THR A 106 0.60 10.91 0.51
C THR A 106 1.07 11.77 -0.67
N LYS A 107 1.96 12.75 -0.44
CA LYS A 107 2.54 13.56 -1.51
C LYS A 107 3.32 12.72 -2.54
N ASP A 108 3.94 11.62 -2.12
CA ASP A 108 4.67 10.74 -3.05
C ASP A 108 3.76 10.13 -4.10
N ILE A 109 2.50 9.79 -3.74
CA ILE A 109 1.51 9.22 -4.67
C ILE A 109 1.28 10.19 -5.83
N PHE A 110 0.98 11.45 -5.51
CA PHE A 110 0.71 12.47 -6.53
C PHE A 110 1.96 12.81 -7.33
N ALA A 111 3.12 12.87 -6.68
CA ALA A 111 4.38 13.11 -7.37
C ALA A 111 4.76 11.96 -8.33
N VAL A 112 4.49 10.71 -7.97
CA VAL A 112 4.62 9.57 -8.90
C VAL A 112 3.63 9.72 -10.05
N ALA A 113 2.36 10.04 -9.78
CA ALA A 113 1.34 10.27 -10.80
C ALA A 113 1.75 11.36 -11.79
N ASP A 114 2.31 12.47 -11.29
CA ASP A 114 2.78 13.59 -12.12
C ASP A 114 3.95 13.18 -13.04
N VAL A 115 4.93 12.41 -12.51
CA VAL A 115 6.05 11.92 -13.32
C VAL A 115 5.61 11.00 -14.45
N ILE A 116 4.58 10.16 -14.22
CA ILE A 116 4.06 9.25 -15.25
C ILE A 116 3.01 9.90 -16.16
N GLY A 117 2.67 11.17 -15.92
CA GLY A 117 1.70 11.92 -16.71
C GLY A 117 0.25 11.49 -16.48
N ALA A 118 -0.12 11.14 -15.24
CA ALA A 118 -1.48 10.81 -14.85
C ALA A 118 -2.12 11.99 -14.11
N GLU A 119 -3.03 12.71 -14.76
CA GLU A 119 -3.81 13.78 -14.13
C GLU A 119 -4.85 13.19 -13.16
N GLU A 120 -5.51 12.12 -13.57
CA GLU A 120 -6.43 11.32 -12.79
C GLU A 120 -5.98 9.86 -12.84
N PHE A 121 -6.29 9.08 -11.78
CA PHE A 121 -5.92 7.69 -11.70
C PHE A 121 -6.80 6.91 -10.72
N HIS A 122 -6.90 5.60 -10.93
CA HIS A 122 -7.44 4.66 -9.98
C HIS A 122 -6.39 4.35 -8.91
N LEU A 123 -6.82 4.26 -7.67
CA LEU A 123 -5.93 4.00 -6.54
C LEU A 123 -6.34 2.71 -5.82
N ILE A 124 -5.39 1.84 -5.55
CA ILE A 124 -5.60 0.59 -4.80
C ILE A 124 -4.55 0.52 -3.70
N GLY A 125 -4.97 0.29 -2.47
CA GLY A 125 -4.08 0.18 -1.33
C GLY A 125 -4.39 -1.01 -0.42
N HIS A 126 -3.37 -1.55 0.22
CA HIS A 126 -3.49 -2.60 1.23
C HIS A 126 -2.75 -2.21 2.49
N ASP A 127 -3.34 -2.45 3.68
CA ASP A 127 -2.74 -2.16 4.99
C ASP A 127 -2.32 -0.68 5.09
N TRP A 128 -1.05 -0.35 5.34
CA TRP A 128 -0.54 1.02 5.28
C TRP A 128 -0.78 1.71 3.94
N GLY A 129 -0.78 0.96 2.83
CA GLY A 129 -1.17 1.50 1.53
C GLY A 129 -2.62 1.96 1.51
N SER A 130 -3.53 1.30 2.25
CA SER A 130 -4.90 1.79 2.44
C SER A 130 -4.92 3.03 3.33
N VAL A 131 -4.15 3.08 4.41
CA VAL A 131 -4.06 4.29 5.28
C VAL A 131 -3.69 5.52 4.46
N VAL A 132 -2.63 5.42 3.66
CA VAL A 132 -2.14 6.53 2.83
C VAL A 132 -3.11 6.81 1.68
N GLY A 133 -3.73 5.77 1.12
CA GLY A 133 -4.74 5.90 0.07
C GLY A 133 -5.97 6.67 0.54
N TRP A 134 -6.47 6.41 1.74
CA TRP A 134 -7.55 7.21 2.35
C TRP A 134 -7.15 8.68 2.48
N SER A 135 -5.92 8.96 2.93
CA SER A 135 -5.42 10.33 2.99
C SER A 135 -5.38 11.00 1.62
N ALA A 136 -4.99 10.26 0.57
CA ALA A 136 -4.99 10.77 -0.80
C ALA A 136 -6.40 11.09 -1.30
N VAL A 137 -7.36 10.18 -1.09
CA VAL A 137 -8.78 10.36 -1.47
C VAL A 137 -9.41 11.55 -0.77
N LEU A 138 -9.13 11.74 0.52
CA LEU A 138 -9.69 12.81 1.32
C LEU A 138 -9.05 14.17 1.02
N SER A 139 -7.75 14.22 0.71
CA SER A 139 -7.03 15.48 0.46
C SER A 139 -7.14 15.96 -0.99
N ASN A 140 -7.22 15.06 -1.97
CA ASN A 140 -7.26 15.39 -3.40
C ASN A 140 -8.25 14.50 -4.18
N PRO A 141 -9.55 14.50 -3.85
CA PRO A 141 -10.53 13.61 -4.47
C PRO A 141 -10.65 13.78 -5.99
N SER A 142 -10.39 14.97 -6.52
CA SER A 142 -10.45 15.25 -7.95
C SER A 142 -9.38 14.52 -8.79
N ARG A 143 -8.33 14.00 -8.15
CA ARG A 143 -7.27 13.23 -8.81
C ARG A 143 -7.54 11.72 -8.80
N ILE A 144 -8.54 11.25 -8.04
CA ILE A 144 -8.78 9.82 -7.81
C ILE A 144 -10.09 9.40 -8.48
N THR A 145 -9.99 8.67 -9.59
CA THR A 145 -11.14 8.18 -10.37
C THR A 145 -11.95 7.15 -9.59
N SER A 146 -11.27 6.18 -8.97
CA SER A 146 -11.87 5.22 -8.02
C SER A 146 -10.87 4.82 -6.96
N TRP A 147 -11.39 4.38 -5.83
CA TRP A 147 -10.62 3.93 -4.68
C TRP A 147 -10.93 2.48 -4.31
N THR A 148 -9.90 1.66 -4.18
CA THR A 148 -10.00 0.31 -3.61
C THR A 148 -9.16 0.21 -2.35
N ALA A 149 -9.82 0.06 -1.21
CA ALA A 149 -9.18 -0.17 0.07
C ALA A 149 -9.22 -1.67 0.43
N LEU A 150 -8.06 -2.22 0.77
CA LEU A 150 -7.91 -3.61 1.17
C LEU A 150 -7.45 -3.66 2.63
N SER A 151 -8.20 -4.39 3.44
CA SER A 151 -7.93 -4.70 4.86
C SER A 151 -7.96 -3.52 5.82
N PHE A 152 -7.73 -2.28 5.42
CA PHE A 152 -7.79 -1.14 6.33
C PHE A 152 -8.95 -0.20 6.00
N PRO A 153 -9.89 0.02 6.96
CA PRO A 153 -11.11 0.80 6.75
C PRO A 153 -10.84 2.32 6.77
N HIS A 154 -11.91 3.09 6.60
CA HIS A 154 -11.85 4.55 6.72
C HIS A 154 -11.23 4.99 8.06
N PRO A 155 -10.26 5.93 8.07
CA PRO A 155 -9.52 6.31 9.29
C PRO A 155 -10.40 6.76 10.45
N ALA A 156 -11.49 7.47 10.17
CA ALA A 156 -12.41 7.93 11.22
C ALA A 156 -13.19 6.75 11.84
N ALA A 157 -13.63 5.77 11.05
CA ALA A 157 -14.27 4.55 11.55
C ALA A 157 -13.30 3.71 12.39
N PHE A 158 -12.05 3.58 11.91
CA PHE A 158 -11.00 2.89 12.66
C PHE A 158 -10.67 3.60 13.97
N GLY A 159 -10.54 4.93 13.94
CA GLY A 159 -10.29 5.75 15.13
C GLY A 159 -11.40 5.65 16.17
N ALA A 160 -12.68 5.65 15.75
CA ALA A 160 -13.82 5.44 16.64
C ALA A 160 -13.76 4.04 17.28
N ALA A 161 -13.47 2.99 16.51
CA ALA A 161 -13.32 1.65 17.06
C ALA A 161 -12.13 1.54 18.03
N LEU A 162 -11.01 2.22 17.78
CA LEU A 162 -9.88 2.27 18.72
C LEU A 162 -10.25 2.89 20.08
N LEU A 163 -11.19 3.84 20.09
CA LEU A 163 -11.63 4.50 21.34
C LEU A 163 -12.64 3.64 22.10
N ASP A 164 -13.57 3.01 21.40
CA ASP A 164 -14.79 2.47 22.00
C ASP A 164 -14.88 0.92 21.97
N ASP A 165 -14.02 0.23 21.19
CA ASP A 165 -14.07 -1.22 21.05
C ASP A 165 -12.81 -1.90 21.59
N GLN A 166 -12.98 -2.75 22.61
CA GLN A 166 -11.88 -3.49 23.22
C GLN A 166 -11.21 -4.48 22.25
N ASP A 167 -11.94 -5.12 21.37
CA ASP A 167 -11.39 -6.05 20.37
C ASP A 167 -10.43 -5.30 19.43
N GLN A 168 -10.81 -4.11 18.95
CA GLN A 168 -9.92 -3.30 18.12
C GLN A 168 -8.69 -2.80 18.89
N GLN A 169 -8.83 -2.42 20.14
CA GLN A 169 -7.69 -2.01 20.99
C GLN A 169 -6.69 -3.16 21.14
N GLU A 170 -7.17 -4.38 21.40
CA GLU A 170 -6.32 -5.57 21.51
C GLU A 170 -5.61 -5.89 20.18
N ARG A 171 -6.33 -5.83 19.05
CA ARG A 171 -5.78 -6.03 17.69
C ARG A 171 -4.72 -5.02 17.34
N SER A 172 -4.83 -3.78 17.81
CA SER A 172 -3.91 -2.68 17.53
C SER A 172 -2.73 -2.60 18.51
N SER A 173 -2.68 -3.46 19.53
CA SER A 173 -1.66 -3.41 20.59
C SER A 173 -0.21 -3.54 20.08
N TYR A 174 0.01 -4.19 18.94
CA TYR A 174 1.32 -4.33 18.31
C TYR A 174 1.92 -2.97 17.86
N VAL A 175 1.10 -1.97 17.62
CA VAL A 175 1.55 -0.63 17.20
C VAL A 175 2.47 -0.02 18.24
N ALA A 176 2.14 -0.14 19.53
CA ALA A 176 2.99 0.34 20.62
C ALA A 176 4.36 -0.36 20.65
N PHE A 177 4.42 -1.65 20.32
CA PHE A 177 5.68 -2.37 20.16
C PHE A 177 6.49 -1.82 18.98
N PHE A 178 5.87 -1.58 17.81
CA PHE A 178 6.57 -1.06 16.62
C PHE A 178 7.09 0.36 16.80
N GLN A 179 6.48 1.14 17.68
CA GLN A 179 6.93 2.49 18.02
C GLN A 179 8.17 2.51 18.91
N THR A 180 8.50 1.39 19.61
CA THR A 180 9.70 1.35 20.45
C THR A 180 10.97 1.44 19.60
N PRO A 181 12.01 2.18 20.07
CA PRO A 181 13.27 2.24 19.34
C PRO A 181 13.99 0.88 19.33
N TRP A 182 14.59 0.50 18.21
CA TRP A 182 15.51 -0.64 17.95
C TRP A 182 15.04 -2.02 18.42
N LEU A 183 14.05 -2.14 19.27
CA LEU A 183 13.55 -3.44 19.72
C LEU A 183 12.84 -4.22 18.61
N PRO A 184 11.89 -3.62 17.84
CA PRO A 184 11.25 -4.30 16.70
C PRO A 184 12.27 -4.71 15.63
N GLU A 185 13.24 -3.84 15.32
CA GLU A 185 14.31 -4.17 14.37
C GLU A 185 15.09 -5.41 14.79
N THR A 186 15.42 -5.49 16.08
CA THR A 186 16.14 -6.64 16.66
C THR A 186 15.30 -7.92 16.55
N VAL A 187 14.02 -7.84 16.90
CA VAL A 187 13.10 -8.99 16.85
C VAL A 187 12.89 -9.46 15.41
N PHE A 188 12.62 -8.54 14.48
CA PHE A 188 12.38 -8.89 13.08
C PHE A 188 13.62 -9.42 12.37
N SER A 189 14.81 -8.90 12.65
CA SER A 189 16.07 -9.38 12.05
C SER A 189 16.60 -10.68 12.67
N PHE A 190 16.09 -11.05 13.87
CA PHE A 190 16.56 -12.23 14.58
C PHE A 190 16.38 -13.52 13.77
N ASN A 191 17.35 -14.43 13.86
CA ASN A 191 17.33 -15.76 13.25
C ASN A 191 16.89 -15.72 11.76
N ASN A 192 17.62 -14.92 10.98
CA ASN A 192 17.38 -14.77 9.56
C ASN A 192 15.89 -14.38 9.24
N PHE A 193 15.40 -13.36 9.94
CA PHE A 193 14.05 -12.82 9.78
C PHE A 193 12.93 -13.84 10.06
N SER A 194 13.13 -14.75 11.00
CA SER A 194 12.16 -15.82 11.28
C SER A 194 10.79 -15.30 11.70
N VAL A 195 10.72 -14.21 12.48
CA VAL A 195 9.47 -13.58 12.89
C VAL A 195 8.76 -12.94 11.68
N LEU A 196 9.50 -12.21 10.86
CA LEU A 196 8.96 -11.60 9.65
C LEU A 196 8.41 -12.65 8.68
N LYS A 197 9.16 -13.75 8.48
CA LYS A 197 8.72 -14.89 7.66
C LYS A 197 7.44 -15.54 8.20
N ALA A 198 7.28 -15.61 9.51
CA ALA A 198 6.07 -16.15 10.13
C ALA A 198 4.84 -15.24 9.89
N LEU A 199 5.02 -13.91 9.95
CA LEU A 199 3.95 -12.95 9.64
C LEU A 199 3.51 -13.01 8.16
N LEU A 200 4.41 -13.41 7.27
CA LEU A 200 4.21 -13.49 5.82
C LEU A 200 3.96 -14.93 5.36
N ALA A 201 3.56 -15.83 6.27
CA ALA A 201 3.26 -17.21 5.93
C ALA A 201 2.20 -17.30 4.82
N GLY A 202 2.42 -18.18 3.83
CA GLY A 202 1.54 -18.31 2.66
C GLY A 202 1.97 -17.49 1.43
N MET A 203 2.87 -16.51 1.59
CA MET A 203 3.49 -15.84 0.45
C MET A 203 4.39 -16.78 -0.35
N SER A 204 4.54 -16.57 -1.66
CA SER A 204 5.46 -17.36 -2.47
C SER A 204 6.91 -17.16 -2.04
N ASP A 205 7.77 -18.15 -2.31
CA ASP A 205 9.19 -18.09 -1.97
C ASP A 205 9.91 -16.93 -2.65
N GLU A 206 9.52 -16.57 -3.87
CA GLU A 206 10.06 -15.44 -4.62
C GLU A 206 9.74 -14.11 -3.96
N LYS A 207 8.47 -13.88 -3.59
CA LYS A 207 8.04 -12.68 -2.86
C LYS A 207 8.73 -12.60 -1.51
N MET A 208 8.74 -13.69 -0.75
CA MET A 208 9.42 -13.78 0.54
C MET A 208 10.90 -13.42 0.42
N LYS A 209 11.60 -13.96 -0.58
CA LYS A 209 13.01 -13.65 -0.84
C LYS A 209 13.23 -12.17 -1.12
N GLU A 210 12.35 -11.54 -1.89
CA GLU A 210 12.45 -10.11 -2.18
C GLU A 210 12.25 -9.27 -0.91
N TYR A 211 11.22 -9.56 -0.10
CA TYR A 211 10.98 -8.83 1.14
C TYR A 211 12.17 -8.92 2.10
N ILE A 212 12.71 -10.13 2.29
CA ILE A 212 13.88 -10.33 3.15
C ILE A 212 15.11 -9.60 2.59
N ASN A 213 15.32 -9.60 1.29
CA ASN A 213 16.43 -8.86 0.68
C ASN A 213 16.32 -7.35 0.97
N VAL A 214 15.14 -6.76 0.80
CA VAL A 214 14.90 -5.34 1.09
C VAL A 214 15.13 -5.04 2.57
N PHE A 215 14.55 -5.82 3.47
CA PHE A 215 14.67 -5.59 4.92
C PHE A 215 16.05 -5.96 5.49
N SER A 216 16.87 -6.71 4.75
CA SER A 216 18.28 -6.98 5.11
C SER A 216 19.21 -5.79 4.85
N GLU A 217 18.76 -4.82 4.06
CA GLU A 217 19.56 -3.62 3.79
C GLU A 217 19.64 -2.72 5.04
N PRO A 218 20.80 -2.09 5.28
CA PRO A 218 20.96 -1.18 6.42
C PRO A 218 19.88 -0.09 6.45
N GLY A 219 19.22 0.06 7.61
CA GLY A 219 18.20 1.09 7.82
C GLY A 219 16.81 0.77 7.25
N ALA A 220 16.63 -0.29 6.45
CA ALA A 220 15.36 -0.60 5.82
C ALA A 220 14.22 -0.87 6.83
N LEU A 221 14.46 -1.74 7.82
CA LEU A 221 13.49 -1.99 8.88
C LEU A 221 13.16 -0.73 9.68
N THR A 222 14.16 0.04 10.06
CA THR A 222 13.96 1.31 10.78
C THR A 222 13.10 2.27 9.97
N SER A 223 13.41 2.42 8.67
CA SER A 223 12.63 3.29 7.78
C SER A 223 11.18 2.84 7.62
N ALA A 224 10.92 1.54 7.47
CA ALA A 224 9.57 1.01 7.41
C ALA A 224 8.82 1.16 8.76
N LEU A 225 9.49 0.93 9.89
CA LEU A 225 8.93 1.11 11.23
C LEU A 225 8.70 2.60 11.59
N ASN A 226 9.39 3.52 10.92
CA ASN A 226 9.16 4.95 11.12
C ASN A 226 7.77 5.40 10.69
N TRP A 227 7.04 4.65 9.85
CA TRP A 227 5.64 4.89 9.55
C TRP A 227 4.78 4.81 10.83
N TYR A 228 5.05 3.81 11.69
CA TYR A 228 4.39 3.67 12.99
C TYR A 228 4.87 4.72 13.99
N ARG A 229 6.16 5.08 13.97
CA ARG A 229 6.75 6.07 14.87
C ARG A 229 6.35 7.51 14.55
N ALA A 230 5.97 7.76 13.30
CA ALA A 230 5.47 9.05 12.84
C ALA A 230 4.00 9.28 13.22
N LEU A 231 3.24 8.23 13.60
CA LEU A 231 1.93 8.40 14.23
C LEU A 231 2.14 9.12 15.55
N ARG A 232 1.43 10.23 15.74
CA ARG A 232 1.45 10.96 17.00
C ARG A 232 0.74 10.18 18.10
N ASP A 233 0.91 10.62 19.36
CA ASP A 233 0.50 9.91 20.59
C ASP A 233 -0.98 9.50 20.65
N ASP A 234 -1.83 10.05 19.83
CA ASP A 234 -3.28 9.87 19.82
C ASP A 234 -3.77 8.82 18.83
N LEU A 235 -2.92 8.15 18.07
CA LEU A 235 -3.30 7.15 17.03
C LEU A 235 -4.40 7.64 16.07
N LEU A 236 -4.84 8.87 16.22
CA LEU A 236 -5.77 9.53 15.32
C LEU A 236 -4.95 10.00 14.13
N PHE A 237 -5.29 9.48 12.97
CA PHE A 237 -4.66 9.88 11.72
C PHE A 237 -4.89 11.37 11.51
N GLU A 238 -3.88 12.22 11.80
CA GLU A 238 -3.92 13.63 11.44
C GLU A 238 -4.01 13.73 9.92
N LEU A 239 -5.19 14.04 9.45
CA LEU A 239 -5.47 14.27 8.03
C LEU A 239 -5.25 15.76 7.76
N GLU A 240 -3.96 16.18 7.69
CA GLU A 240 -3.63 17.57 7.38
C GLU A 240 -4.21 17.96 6.00
N GLY A 241 -4.94 19.07 5.97
CA GLY A 241 -5.52 19.62 4.75
C GLY A 241 -6.83 18.96 4.31
N VAL A 242 -7.40 18.06 5.11
CA VAL A 242 -8.70 17.45 4.83
C VAL A 242 -9.82 18.36 5.32
N GLU A 243 -10.67 18.85 4.41
CA GLU A 243 -11.80 19.71 4.70
C GLU A 243 -13.05 18.94 5.16
N SER A 244 -13.21 17.69 4.71
CA SER A 244 -14.32 16.80 5.06
C SER A 244 -13.82 15.37 5.16
N LEU A 245 -14.41 14.61 6.07
CA LEU A 245 -14.19 13.15 6.17
C LEU A 245 -15.11 12.34 5.25
N GLU A 246 -16.00 12.99 4.52
CA GLU A 246 -16.94 12.38 3.60
C GLU A 246 -16.27 12.02 2.26
N VAL A 247 -16.38 10.77 1.84
CA VAL A 247 -15.79 10.26 0.61
C VAL A 247 -16.85 10.17 -0.48
N LYS A 248 -16.62 10.91 -1.59
CA LYS A 248 -17.49 10.89 -2.79
C LYS A 248 -16.93 10.04 -3.92
N THR A 249 -15.65 9.74 -3.87
CA THR A 249 -14.97 8.87 -4.84
C THR A 249 -15.61 7.47 -4.80
N PRO A 250 -15.93 6.87 -5.95
CA PRO A 250 -16.38 5.48 -6.02
C PRO A 250 -15.41 4.56 -5.26
N THR A 251 -15.93 3.83 -4.29
CA THR A 251 -15.11 3.09 -3.33
C THR A 251 -15.49 1.62 -3.27
N LEU A 252 -14.50 0.75 -3.44
CA LEU A 252 -14.55 -0.67 -3.12
C LEU A 252 -13.75 -0.91 -1.84
N PHE A 253 -14.36 -1.59 -0.88
CA PHE A 253 -13.66 -2.07 0.30
C PHE A 253 -13.74 -3.60 0.38
N LEU A 254 -12.58 -4.25 0.54
CA LEU A 254 -12.48 -5.68 0.78
C LEU A 254 -11.80 -5.95 2.12
N TRP A 255 -12.44 -6.80 2.93
CA TRP A 255 -11.93 -7.15 4.25
C TRP A 255 -12.09 -8.64 4.53
N GLY A 256 -11.07 -9.21 5.19
CA GLY A 256 -11.09 -10.58 5.66
C GLY A 256 -11.66 -10.66 7.07
N ASN A 257 -12.69 -11.48 7.29
CA ASN A 257 -13.35 -11.61 8.60
C ASN A 257 -12.50 -12.32 9.66
N GLN A 258 -11.31 -12.80 9.28
CA GLN A 258 -10.30 -13.39 10.15
C GLN A 258 -9.05 -12.49 10.28
N ASP A 259 -9.16 -11.23 9.87
CA ASP A 259 -8.06 -10.25 9.99
C ASP A 259 -7.68 -10.04 11.46
N GLN A 260 -6.38 -10.14 11.77
CA GLN A 260 -5.86 -10.00 13.13
C GLN A 260 -5.61 -8.54 13.54
N SER A 261 -5.64 -7.61 12.58
CA SER A 261 -5.32 -6.20 12.77
C SER A 261 -6.56 -5.30 12.78
N VAL A 262 -7.61 -5.70 12.04
CA VAL A 262 -8.83 -4.91 11.87
C VAL A 262 -10.06 -5.73 12.29
N GLY A 263 -10.80 -5.19 13.24
CA GLY A 263 -12.03 -5.78 13.78
C GLY A 263 -13.28 -5.31 13.06
N ARG A 264 -14.38 -6.03 13.29
CA ARG A 264 -15.69 -5.78 12.65
C ARG A 264 -16.25 -4.38 12.94
N VAL A 265 -16.09 -3.87 14.16
CA VAL A 265 -16.65 -2.56 14.55
C VAL A 265 -16.10 -1.44 13.66
N ALA A 266 -14.80 -1.47 13.37
CA ALA A 266 -14.17 -0.51 12.46
C ALA A 266 -14.71 -0.61 11.02
N VAL A 267 -14.99 -1.83 10.56
CA VAL A 267 -15.53 -2.10 9.22
C VAL A 267 -16.98 -1.65 9.10
N ASP A 268 -17.81 -1.99 10.08
CA ASP A 268 -19.24 -1.65 10.09
C ASP A 268 -19.47 -0.12 10.17
N GLY A 269 -18.55 0.62 10.82
CA GLY A 269 -18.59 2.07 10.92
C GLY A 269 -18.26 2.83 9.61
N MET A 270 -17.74 2.16 8.58
CA MET A 270 -17.29 2.85 7.35
C MET A 270 -18.42 3.53 6.58
N ALA A 271 -19.61 2.93 6.55
CA ALA A 271 -20.71 3.43 5.73
C ALA A 271 -21.15 4.86 6.11
N GLU A 272 -20.83 5.31 7.32
CA GLU A 272 -21.13 6.66 7.79
C GLU A 272 -20.30 7.75 7.10
N PHE A 273 -19.16 7.37 6.51
CA PHE A 273 -18.21 8.29 5.89
C PHE A 273 -18.21 8.23 4.36
N ILE A 274 -18.99 7.33 3.73
CA ILE A 274 -18.99 7.16 2.28
C ILE A 274 -20.31 7.67 1.69
N GLU A 275 -20.25 8.80 1.00
CA GLU A 275 -21.39 9.39 0.29
C GLU A 275 -21.47 8.93 -1.19
N GLY A 276 -20.34 8.57 -1.78
CA GLY A 276 -20.24 8.11 -3.17
C GLY A 276 -20.70 6.66 -3.35
N PRO A 277 -20.61 6.13 -4.59
CA PRO A 277 -20.83 4.69 -4.84
C PRO A 277 -19.93 3.84 -3.96
N TYR A 278 -20.51 2.89 -3.25
CA TYR A 278 -19.80 2.09 -2.26
C TYR A 278 -20.15 0.62 -2.34
N THR A 279 -19.12 -0.21 -2.44
CA THR A 279 -19.22 -1.66 -2.36
C THR A 279 -18.34 -2.15 -1.21
N ASN A 280 -18.92 -2.90 -0.28
CA ASN A 280 -18.21 -3.54 0.83
C ASN A 280 -18.32 -5.06 0.68
N ILE A 281 -17.18 -5.74 0.62
CA ILE A 281 -17.11 -7.19 0.45
C ILE A 281 -16.34 -7.82 1.59
N GLU A 282 -17.05 -8.64 2.36
CA GLU A 282 -16.46 -9.50 3.36
C GLU A 282 -15.98 -10.81 2.72
N LEU A 283 -14.77 -11.22 3.06
CA LEU A 283 -14.13 -12.44 2.60
C LEU A 283 -13.83 -13.38 3.78
N GLU A 284 -13.93 -14.68 3.55
CA GLU A 284 -13.35 -15.66 4.48
C GLU A 284 -11.84 -15.71 4.30
N ALA A 285 -11.15 -14.74 4.87
CA ALA A 285 -9.72 -14.49 4.71
C ALA A 285 -9.15 -13.80 5.95
N GLY A 286 -7.83 -13.91 6.13
CA GLY A 286 -7.08 -13.11 7.07
C GLY A 286 -6.71 -11.74 6.50
N HIS A 287 -5.64 -11.16 7.02
CA HIS A 287 -5.12 -9.85 6.59
C HIS A 287 -4.59 -9.85 5.14
N TRP A 288 -4.05 -10.97 4.68
CA TRP A 288 -3.41 -11.11 3.37
C TRP A 288 -4.40 -11.64 2.32
N LEU A 289 -5.32 -10.78 1.87
CA LEU A 289 -6.44 -11.15 0.99
C LEU A 289 -5.99 -11.85 -0.31
N PHE A 290 -4.86 -11.41 -0.89
CA PHE A 290 -4.28 -12.01 -2.11
C PHE A 290 -3.62 -13.38 -1.87
N VAL A 291 -3.36 -13.74 -0.61
CA VAL A 291 -2.91 -15.10 -0.26
C VAL A 291 -4.10 -16.04 -0.16
N ASP A 292 -5.15 -15.58 0.51
CA ASP A 292 -6.29 -16.42 0.87
C ASP A 292 -7.32 -16.53 -0.26
N GLN A 293 -7.59 -15.42 -0.99
CA GLN A 293 -8.66 -15.32 -1.99
C GLN A 293 -8.21 -14.56 -3.27
N PRO A 294 -7.08 -14.95 -3.92
CA PRO A 294 -6.46 -14.15 -4.98
C PRO A 294 -7.37 -13.90 -6.18
N GLU A 295 -8.09 -14.93 -6.65
CA GLU A 295 -8.97 -14.81 -7.81
C GLU A 295 -10.18 -13.91 -7.52
N LYS A 296 -10.80 -14.06 -6.34
CA LYS A 296 -11.95 -13.26 -5.96
C LYS A 296 -11.56 -11.79 -5.79
N VAL A 297 -10.45 -11.51 -5.10
CA VAL A 297 -9.95 -10.13 -4.92
C VAL A 297 -9.66 -9.48 -6.27
N THR A 298 -8.98 -10.18 -7.17
CA THR A 298 -8.67 -9.69 -8.51
C THR A 298 -9.94 -9.39 -9.31
N ASN A 299 -10.92 -10.28 -9.30
CA ASN A 299 -12.17 -10.09 -10.04
C ASN A 299 -12.99 -8.91 -9.52
N GLU A 300 -13.10 -8.74 -8.20
CA GLU A 300 -13.85 -7.63 -7.62
C GLU A 300 -13.18 -6.28 -7.92
N ILE A 301 -11.85 -6.23 -7.93
CA ILE A 301 -11.09 -5.04 -8.34
C ILE A 301 -11.38 -4.71 -9.81
N LEU A 302 -11.29 -5.67 -10.73
CA LEU A 302 -11.56 -5.44 -12.15
C LEU A 302 -12.98 -4.94 -12.39
N ILE A 303 -13.98 -5.54 -11.73
CA ILE A 303 -15.38 -5.09 -11.81
C ILE A 303 -15.54 -3.64 -11.32
N HIS A 304 -14.84 -3.28 -10.24
CA HIS A 304 -14.91 -1.93 -9.69
C HIS A 304 -14.28 -0.87 -10.61
N LEU A 305 -13.19 -1.21 -11.28
CA LEU A 305 -12.50 -0.29 -12.20
C LEU A 305 -13.29 0.00 -13.49
N GLU A 306 -14.27 -0.85 -13.85
CA GLU A 306 -15.13 -0.68 -15.05
C GLU A 306 -16.38 0.19 -14.79
N GLN A 307 -16.62 0.61 -13.54
CA GLN A 307 -17.82 1.40 -13.15
C GLN A 307 -17.60 2.90 -13.35
#